data_576109f4db509f3fb8a34ca513b83c67
#
_entry.id   576109f4db509f3fb8a34ca513b83c67
#
_cell.length_a   1.000
_cell.length_b   1.000
_cell.length_c   1.000
_cell.angle_alpha   90.00
_cell.angle_beta   90.00
_cell.angle_gamma   90.00
#
_symmetry.space_group_name_H-M   'P 1'
#
loop_
_entity.id
_entity.type
_entity.pdbx_description
1 polymer ?
#
loop_
_entity_poly.entity_id
_entity_poly.type
_entity_poly.pdbx_seq_one_letter_code
_entity_poly.pdbx_strand_id
1 'polypeptide(L)'
;MKRAILITAAAVLALVLLVPGASLYYESGGGRGCTSCHEMQTMYDDWHSSSHRGIACQKCHGGALTLDPAFHWNNAMRLVAHVRGDLPERIGFANHDVQAMTERCASCHRREYAAWHAGPHSASYARILLDKQHNTANKLMDDCLRCHGMHFERGIAELVTPISHTGPWRLRREDLSNQPSMPCLACHEIHRTGPVLTKVGANGSVPGPTQEIMPSSLAFFDRRTQESIPATDLPLPAMLEGARTVKMSPDQRQALCYQCHAPVYTRQVASGDDRTAIGVHEGISCLACHSQHGETTRASCATCHPKMSNCGLDVEKMDTTFRSAGSKHNIHWVKCTDCHGAAVPKRKASVD
;
A
#
# COMPACT_ATOMS: atom_id res chain seq x y z
N MET A 1 8.51 -56.81 19.32
CA MET A 1 9.22 -55.63 19.78
C MET A 1 10.39 -55.25 18.90
N LYS A 2 11.43 -56.01 18.59
CA LYS A 2 12.59 -55.62 17.79
C LYS A 2 12.23 -55.10 16.40
N ARG A 3 11.28 -55.73 15.68
CA ARG A 3 10.83 -55.25 14.34
C ARG A 3 10.12 -53.91 14.41
N ALA A 4 9.29 -53.66 15.42
CA ALA A 4 8.63 -52.36 15.59
C ALA A 4 9.65 -51.25 15.87
N ILE A 5 10.64 -51.52 16.73
CA ILE A 5 11.72 -50.55 17.01
C ILE A 5 12.53 -50.22 15.75
N LEU A 6 12.85 -51.22 14.93
CA LEU A 6 13.56 -51.02 13.68
C LEU A 6 12.75 -50.19 12.67
N ILE A 7 11.46 -50.46 12.54
CA ILE A 7 10.55 -49.68 11.66
C ILE A 7 10.46 -48.24 12.14
N THR A 8 10.27 -48.02 13.44
CA THR A 8 10.19 -46.68 14.00
C THR A 8 11.52 -45.93 13.83
N ALA A 9 12.66 -46.58 14.09
CA ALA A 9 13.97 -46.00 13.90
C ALA A 9 14.22 -45.63 12.42
N ALA A 10 13.85 -46.52 11.48
CA ALA A 10 13.96 -46.22 10.04
C ALA A 10 13.05 -45.07 9.59
N ALA A 11 11.82 -45.00 10.13
CA ALA A 11 10.89 -43.89 9.83
C ALA A 11 11.41 -42.57 10.38
N VAL A 12 11.94 -42.55 11.59
CA VAL A 12 12.55 -41.36 12.18
C VAL A 12 13.79 -40.94 11.40
N LEU A 13 14.65 -41.87 11.01
CA LEU A 13 15.83 -41.60 10.19
C LEU A 13 15.43 -41.04 8.81
N ALA A 14 14.42 -41.64 8.19
CA ALA A 14 13.89 -41.15 6.93
C ALA A 14 13.37 -39.69 7.05
N LEU A 15 12.62 -39.38 8.11
CA LEU A 15 12.14 -38.01 8.39
C LEU A 15 13.31 -37.05 8.62
N VAL A 16 14.32 -37.42 9.39
CA VAL A 16 15.51 -36.64 9.70
C VAL A 16 16.34 -36.38 8.45
N LEU A 17 16.33 -37.25 7.45
CA LEU A 17 17.05 -37.06 6.20
C LEU A 17 16.21 -36.36 5.12
N LEU A 18 14.93 -36.68 5.01
CA LEU A 18 14.05 -36.11 3.98
C LEU A 18 13.73 -34.64 4.21
N VAL A 19 13.54 -34.24 5.47
CA VAL A 19 13.19 -32.85 5.77
C VAL A 19 14.33 -31.89 5.45
N PRO A 20 15.58 -32.09 5.88
CA PRO A 20 16.72 -31.27 5.46
C PRO A 20 16.99 -31.38 3.95
N GLY A 21 16.84 -32.58 3.37
CA GLY A 21 17.03 -32.78 1.93
C GLY A 21 16.05 -31.99 1.08
N ALA A 22 14.77 -31.97 1.46
CA ALA A 22 13.75 -31.16 0.84
C ALA A 22 14.06 -29.65 1.01
N SER A 23 14.47 -29.24 2.20
CA SER A 23 14.86 -27.83 2.43
C SER A 23 16.02 -27.41 1.53
N LEU A 24 17.07 -28.21 1.48
CA LEU A 24 18.22 -27.95 0.61
C LEU A 24 17.81 -27.90 -0.87
N TYR A 25 16.89 -28.74 -1.30
CA TYR A 25 16.35 -28.71 -2.65
C TYR A 25 15.65 -27.38 -2.97
N TYR A 26 14.78 -26.92 -2.08
CA TYR A 26 14.08 -25.64 -2.25
C TYR A 26 15.00 -24.43 -2.07
N GLU A 27 16.04 -24.50 -1.26
CA GLU A 27 16.94 -23.40 -0.95
C GLU A 27 18.10 -23.25 -1.95
N SER A 28 18.63 -24.38 -2.46
CA SER A 28 19.82 -24.36 -3.34
C SER A 28 19.54 -24.05 -4.80
N GLY A 29 18.29 -24.21 -5.22
CA GLY A 29 17.90 -24.13 -6.64
C GLY A 29 17.60 -22.73 -7.16
N GLY A 30 17.81 -21.63 -6.41
CA GLY A 30 17.46 -20.28 -6.86
C GLY A 30 15.99 -20.13 -7.26
N GLY A 31 15.08 -20.76 -6.51
CA GLY A 31 13.64 -20.78 -6.79
C GLY A 31 13.16 -21.93 -7.67
N ARG A 32 14.07 -22.71 -8.29
CA ARG A 32 13.69 -23.84 -9.17
C ARG A 32 12.85 -24.91 -8.45
N GLY A 33 13.07 -25.12 -7.16
CA GLY A 33 12.23 -26.00 -6.35
C GLY A 33 10.77 -25.55 -6.30
N CYS A 34 10.53 -24.24 -6.26
CA CYS A 34 9.17 -23.67 -6.25
C CYS A 34 8.49 -23.85 -7.61
N THR A 35 9.23 -23.76 -8.72
CA THR A 35 8.72 -23.95 -10.08
C THR A 35 8.50 -25.43 -10.48
N SER A 36 8.69 -26.37 -9.54
CA SER A 36 8.25 -27.75 -9.75
C SER A 36 6.73 -27.85 -9.92
N CYS A 37 5.98 -26.87 -9.41
CA CYS A 37 4.55 -26.71 -9.66
C CYS A 37 4.36 -25.72 -10.82
N HIS A 38 3.63 -26.12 -11.84
CA HIS A 38 3.44 -25.29 -13.06
C HIS A 38 2.71 -23.97 -12.75
N GLU A 39 1.89 -23.91 -11.73
CA GLU A 39 1.21 -22.71 -11.29
C GLU A 39 2.19 -21.61 -10.79
N MET A 40 3.38 -22.01 -10.37
CA MET A 40 4.41 -21.09 -9.91
C MET A 40 5.27 -20.52 -11.02
N GLN A 41 5.12 -21.02 -12.26
CA GLN A 41 5.96 -20.59 -13.38
C GLN A 41 5.79 -19.10 -13.68
N THR A 42 4.55 -18.61 -13.75
CA THR A 42 4.27 -17.18 -13.98
C THR A 42 4.89 -16.30 -12.89
N MET A 43 4.75 -16.71 -11.62
CA MET A 43 5.35 -15.97 -10.50
C MET A 43 6.87 -15.97 -10.56
N TYR A 44 7.48 -17.06 -11.00
CA TYR A 44 8.92 -17.16 -11.20
C TYR A 44 9.40 -16.24 -12.33
N ASP A 45 8.71 -16.24 -13.46
CA ASP A 45 9.09 -15.43 -14.62
C ASP A 45 8.95 -13.94 -14.30
N ASP A 46 7.90 -13.54 -13.60
CA ASP A 46 7.70 -12.18 -13.10
C ASP A 46 8.81 -11.77 -12.12
N TRP A 47 9.14 -12.63 -11.14
CA TRP A 47 10.24 -12.37 -10.21
C TRP A 47 11.57 -12.28 -10.96
N HIS A 48 11.84 -13.17 -11.90
CA HIS A 48 13.09 -13.21 -12.66
C HIS A 48 13.30 -11.95 -13.50
N SER A 49 12.23 -11.30 -13.93
CA SER A 49 12.25 -10.02 -14.65
C SER A 49 12.25 -8.79 -13.73
N SER A 50 12.02 -8.98 -12.44
CA SER A 50 11.91 -7.89 -11.46
C SER A 50 13.29 -7.39 -10.97
N SER A 51 13.28 -6.28 -10.25
CA SER A 51 14.47 -5.76 -9.54
C SER A 51 14.96 -6.70 -8.43
N HIS A 52 14.15 -7.67 -8.01
CA HIS A 52 14.48 -8.65 -6.96
C HIS A 52 14.98 -9.98 -7.50
N ARG A 53 15.24 -10.11 -8.79
CA ARG A 53 15.68 -11.35 -9.46
C ARG A 53 16.91 -12.05 -8.88
N GLY A 54 17.70 -11.35 -8.08
CA GLY A 54 18.88 -11.91 -7.41
C GLY A 54 18.64 -12.29 -5.95
N ILE A 55 17.40 -12.14 -5.44
CA ILE A 55 17.04 -12.39 -4.06
C ILE A 55 16.31 -13.73 -3.99
N ALA A 56 16.81 -14.66 -3.17
CA ALA A 56 16.19 -15.97 -3.01
C ALA A 56 14.76 -15.85 -2.48
N CYS A 57 13.84 -16.66 -3.00
CA CYS A 57 12.41 -16.64 -2.67
C CYS A 57 12.16 -16.71 -1.14
N GLN A 58 12.96 -17.51 -0.43
CA GLN A 58 12.86 -17.70 1.01
C GLN A 58 13.14 -16.43 1.82
N LYS A 59 13.81 -15.44 1.25
CA LYS A 59 14.05 -14.16 1.93
C LYS A 59 12.75 -13.39 2.15
N CYS A 60 11.78 -13.56 1.27
CA CYS A 60 10.47 -12.94 1.36
C CYS A 60 9.41 -13.94 1.90
N HIS A 61 9.42 -15.18 1.40
CA HIS A 61 8.41 -16.19 1.73
C HIS A 61 8.72 -17.00 2.99
N GLY A 62 9.93 -16.90 3.53
CA GLY A 62 10.40 -17.73 4.65
C GLY A 62 10.94 -19.08 4.19
N GLY A 63 11.71 -19.74 5.07
CA GLY A 63 12.31 -21.03 4.79
C GLY A 63 11.28 -22.15 4.67
N ALA A 64 11.58 -23.17 3.86
CA ALA A 64 10.73 -24.35 3.72
C ALA A 64 10.64 -25.17 5.02
N LEU A 65 11.64 -25.04 5.89
CA LEU A 65 11.62 -25.60 7.25
C LEU A 65 11.10 -24.57 8.24
N THR A 66 9.80 -24.52 8.40
CA THR A 66 9.15 -23.75 9.46
C THR A 66 8.41 -24.69 10.41
N LEU A 67 8.37 -24.33 11.69
CA LEU A 67 7.55 -25.02 12.69
C LEU A 67 6.13 -24.44 12.75
N ASP A 68 5.78 -23.54 11.86
CA ASP A 68 4.43 -22.96 11.80
C ASP A 68 3.42 -23.98 11.25
N PRO A 69 2.49 -24.49 12.05
CA PRO A 69 1.48 -25.44 11.60
C PRO A 69 0.55 -24.85 10.53
N ALA A 70 0.29 -23.54 10.58
CA ALA A 70 -0.58 -22.86 9.62
C ALA A 70 0.04 -22.85 8.23
N PHE A 71 1.35 -22.64 8.14
CA PHE A 71 2.10 -22.74 6.86
C PHE A 71 1.93 -24.11 6.22
N HIS A 72 2.15 -25.19 6.98
CA HIS A 72 2.03 -26.55 6.46
C HIS A 72 0.59 -26.91 6.10
N TRP A 73 -0.37 -26.49 6.91
CA TRP A 73 -1.79 -26.72 6.63
C TRP A 73 -2.24 -25.99 5.36
N ASN A 74 -1.87 -24.75 5.19
CA ASN A 74 -2.20 -23.97 3.99
C ASN A 74 -1.61 -24.60 2.73
N ASN A 75 -0.36 -25.05 2.78
CA ASN A 75 0.27 -25.75 1.67
C ASN A 75 -0.39 -27.10 1.36
N ALA A 76 -0.78 -27.87 2.38
CA ALA A 76 -1.54 -29.10 2.19
C ALA A 76 -2.91 -28.83 1.53
N MET A 77 -3.62 -27.80 1.97
CA MET A 77 -4.90 -27.41 1.37
C MET A 77 -4.76 -26.92 -0.08
N ARG A 78 -3.68 -26.22 -0.40
CA ARG A 78 -3.35 -25.84 -1.79
C ARG A 78 -3.11 -27.06 -2.66
N LEU A 79 -2.38 -28.06 -2.15
CA LEU A 79 -2.18 -29.32 -2.85
C LEU A 79 -3.51 -30.05 -3.11
N VAL A 80 -4.41 -30.09 -2.11
CA VAL A 80 -5.76 -30.65 -2.28
C VAL A 80 -6.56 -29.87 -3.32
N ALA A 81 -6.51 -28.56 -3.31
CA ALA A 81 -7.17 -27.71 -4.31
C ALA A 81 -6.60 -27.96 -5.73
N HIS A 82 -5.28 -28.11 -5.86
CA HIS A 82 -4.62 -28.48 -7.10
C HIS A 82 -5.14 -29.81 -7.67
N VAL A 83 -5.18 -30.86 -6.84
CA VAL A 83 -5.68 -32.17 -7.27
C VAL A 83 -7.15 -32.13 -7.69
N ARG A 84 -7.94 -31.22 -7.11
CA ARG A 84 -9.35 -31.01 -7.45
C ARG A 84 -9.55 -30.09 -8.66
N GLY A 85 -8.52 -29.41 -9.11
CA GLY A 85 -8.64 -28.38 -10.17
C GLY A 85 -9.31 -27.10 -9.71
N ASP A 86 -9.34 -26.82 -8.41
CA ASP A 86 -10.00 -25.65 -7.80
C ASP A 86 -9.01 -24.52 -7.49
N LEU A 87 -7.76 -24.60 -7.97
CA LEU A 87 -6.80 -23.53 -7.75
C LEU A 87 -7.14 -22.29 -8.59
N PRO A 88 -7.10 -21.10 -8.01
CA PRO A 88 -7.18 -19.88 -8.80
C PRO A 88 -5.94 -19.73 -9.69
N GLU A 89 -6.07 -19.06 -10.80
CA GLU A 89 -4.97 -18.76 -11.74
C GLU A 89 -3.80 -18.05 -11.06
N ARG A 90 -4.08 -17.26 -10.02
CA ARG A 90 -3.09 -16.64 -9.15
C ARG A 90 -3.35 -17.00 -7.70
N ILE A 91 -2.31 -17.50 -7.05
CA ILE A 91 -2.36 -17.85 -5.62
C ILE A 91 -2.12 -16.58 -4.80
N GLY A 92 -3.17 -16.11 -4.14
CA GLY A 92 -3.09 -14.98 -3.21
C GLY A 92 -2.41 -15.32 -1.88
N PHE A 93 -2.05 -14.30 -1.13
CA PHE A 93 -1.49 -14.41 0.21
C PHE A 93 -2.54 -14.21 1.29
N ALA A 94 -2.46 -15.01 2.34
CA ALA A 94 -3.22 -14.75 3.55
C ALA A 94 -2.67 -13.54 4.31
N ASN A 95 -3.50 -12.87 5.10
CA ASN A 95 -3.09 -11.67 5.84
C ASN A 95 -1.84 -11.89 6.72
N HIS A 96 -1.73 -13.04 7.38
CA HIS A 96 -0.55 -13.35 8.22
C HIS A 96 0.74 -13.46 7.39
N ASP A 97 0.67 -13.99 6.17
CA ASP A 97 1.83 -14.05 5.26
C ASP A 97 2.27 -12.64 4.84
N VAL A 98 1.31 -11.77 4.54
CA VAL A 98 1.57 -10.37 4.16
C VAL A 98 2.23 -9.59 5.29
N GLN A 99 1.79 -9.79 6.53
CA GLN A 99 2.41 -9.16 7.70
C GLN A 99 3.84 -9.66 7.90
N ALA A 100 4.05 -10.97 7.85
CA ALA A 100 5.39 -11.56 7.95
C ALA A 100 6.33 -11.08 6.83
N MET A 101 5.82 -10.91 5.60
CA MET A 101 6.59 -10.33 4.49
C MET A 101 6.93 -8.87 4.72
N THR A 102 6.03 -8.07 5.28
CA THR A 102 6.28 -6.67 5.61
C THR A 102 7.48 -6.54 6.55
N GLU A 103 7.59 -7.39 7.56
CA GLU A 103 8.75 -7.43 8.47
C GLU A 103 10.03 -7.87 7.74
N ARG A 104 9.93 -8.81 6.81
CA ARG A 104 11.10 -9.25 6.01
C ARG A 104 11.57 -8.19 5.04
N CYS A 105 10.67 -7.37 4.48
CA CYS A 105 11.05 -6.19 3.69
C CYS A 105 11.96 -5.25 4.48
N ALA A 106 11.69 -5.06 5.77
CA ALA A 106 12.48 -4.21 6.66
C ALA A 106 13.95 -4.64 6.77
N SER A 107 14.26 -5.92 6.55
CA SER A 107 15.64 -6.41 6.63
C SER A 107 16.58 -5.77 5.59
N CYS A 108 16.04 -5.38 4.42
CA CYS A 108 16.76 -4.73 3.34
C CYS A 108 16.33 -3.25 3.18
N HIS A 109 15.04 -2.95 3.27
CA HIS A 109 14.45 -1.62 3.08
C HIS A 109 14.26 -0.87 4.40
N ARG A 110 15.30 -0.80 5.23
CA ARG A 110 15.24 -0.24 6.60
C ARG A 110 14.76 1.20 6.66
N ARG A 111 15.20 2.03 5.71
CA ARG A 111 14.86 3.45 5.67
C ARG A 111 13.39 3.66 5.30
N GLU A 112 12.94 2.96 4.27
CA GLU A 112 11.57 3.00 3.77
C GLU A 112 10.62 2.44 4.83
N TYR A 113 10.98 1.32 5.46
CA TYR A 113 10.23 0.73 6.57
C TYR A 113 10.12 1.68 7.76
N ALA A 114 11.23 2.29 8.19
CA ALA A 114 11.22 3.21 9.33
C ALA A 114 10.36 4.44 9.04
N ALA A 115 10.42 4.99 7.83
CA ALA A 115 9.61 6.13 7.41
C ALA A 115 8.12 5.77 7.35
N TRP A 116 7.77 4.62 6.78
CA TRP A 116 6.40 4.11 6.72
C TRP A 116 5.87 3.81 8.13
N HIS A 117 6.67 3.15 8.98
CA HIS A 117 6.28 2.77 10.34
C HIS A 117 6.03 3.99 11.24
N ALA A 118 6.73 5.10 11.00
CA ALA A 118 6.50 6.36 11.70
C ALA A 118 5.28 7.14 11.16
N GLY A 119 4.76 6.77 10.00
CA GLY A 119 3.69 7.47 9.31
C GLY A 119 2.29 6.91 9.59
N PRO A 120 1.25 7.60 9.12
CA PRO A 120 -0.14 7.19 9.32
C PRO A 120 -0.52 5.91 8.57
N HIS A 121 0.18 5.55 7.49
CA HIS A 121 -0.11 4.33 6.72
C HIS A 121 0.22 3.04 7.49
N SER A 122 1.07 3.11 8.51
CA SER A 122 1.33 1.98 9.42
C SER A 122 0.34 1.88 10.59
N ALA A 123 -0.73 2.69 10.59
CA ALA A 123 -1.71 2.66 11.66
C ALA A 123 -2.29 1.26 11.83
N SER A 124 -2.32 0.79 13.08
CA SER A 124 -2.78 -0.55 13.41
C SER A 124 -4.29 -0.69 13.24
N TYR A 125 -4.74 -1.94 13.12
CA TYR A 125 -6.16 -2.25 13.06
C TYR A 125 -6.92 -1.66 14.26
N ALA A 126 -6.37 -1.77 15.48
CA ALA A 126 -7.01 -1.19 16.65
C ALA A 126 -7.13 0.34 16.54
N ARG A 127 -6.06 1.01 16.12
CA ARG A 127 -6.05 2.48 16.00
C ARG A 127 -7.08 3.00 15.00
N ILE A 128 -7.29 2.28 13.90
CA ILE A 128 -8.23 2.68 12.84
C ILE A 128 -9.67 2.29 13.22
N LEU A 129 -9.87 1.01 13.55
CA LEU A 129 -11.21 0.44 13.63
C LEU A 129 -11.88 0.61 15.01
N LEU A 130 -11.13 1.02 16.04
CA LEU A 130 -11.67 1.33 17.36
C LEU A 130 -11.73 2.82 17.64
N ASP A 131 -11.56 3.67 16.64
CA ASP A 131 -11.68 5.12 16.79
C ASP A 131 -13.12 5.50 17.15
N LYS A 132 -13.31 5.92 18.40
CA LYS A 132 -14.61 6.26 18.94
C LYS A 132 -15.26 7.43 18.22
N GLN A 133 -14.49 8.46 17.89
CA GLN A 133 -15.01 9.65 17.22
C GLN A 133 -15.51 9.30 15.81
N HIS A 134 -14.69 8.56 15.06
CA HIS A 134 -15.06 8.11 13.74
C HIS A 134 -16.29 7.19 13.76
N ASN A 135 -16.29 6.16 14.60
CA ASN A 135 -17.33 5.14 14.60
C ASN A 135 -18.69 5.65 15.11
N THR A 136 -18.71 6.71 15.91
CA THR A 136 -19.95 7.39 16.32
C THR A 136 -20.57 8.13 15.13
N ALA A 137 -19.76 8.72 14.28
CA ALA A 137 -20.21 9.47 13.11
C ALA A 137 -20.48 8.55 11.89
N ASN A 138 -19.65 7.52 11.70
CA ASN A 138 -19.66 6.66 10.52
C ASN A 138 -19.80 5.19 10.92
N LYS A 139 -20.82 4.53 10.40
CA LYS A 139 -21.00 3.09 10.63
C LYS A 139 -19.88 2.30 9.92
N LEU A 140 -19.30 1.35 10.64
CA LEU A 140 -18.34 0.42 10.06
C LEU A 140 -19.03 -0.48 9.02
N MET A 141 -18.40 -0.67 7.87
CA MET A 141 -18.88 -1.48 6.75
C MET A 141 -17.71 -2.12 5.99
N ASP A 142 -17.99 -3.09 5.14
CA ASP A 142 -16.98 -3.81 4.39
C ASP A 142 -16.10 -2.91 3.50
N ASP A 143 -16.66 -1.80 3.01
CA ASP A 143 -15.91 -0.82 2.23
C ASP A 143 -14.75 -0.17 3.01
N CYS A 144 -14.81 -0.13 4.34
CA CYS A 144 -13.70 0.35 5.17
C CYS A 144 -12.44 -0.51 4.94
N LEU A 145 -12.63 -1.81 4.70
CA LEU A 145 -11.53 -2.75 4.50
C LEU A 145 -10.81 -2.57 3.16
N ARG A 146 -11.39 -1.84 2.22
CA ARG A 146 -10.71 -1.52 0.96
C ARG A 146 -9.44 -0.70 1.18
N CYS A 147 -9.44 0.15 2.21
CA CYS A 147 -8.31 1.00 2.58
C CYS A 147 -7.65 0.52 3.87
N HIS A 148 -8.46 0.07 4.84
CA HIS A 148 -8.05 -0.22 6.21
C HIS A 148 -8.17 -1.71 6.53
N GLY A 149 -7.39 -2.55 5.87
CA GLY A 149 -7.40 -3.99 6.04
C GLY A 149 -7.51 -4.74 4.73
N MET A 150 -6.83 -4.25 3.72
CA MET A 150 -6.91 -4.71 2.34
C MET A 150 -6.68 -6.20 2.18
N HIS A 151 -5.80 -6.78 3.01
CA HIS A 151 -5.49 -8.21 3.00
C HIS A 151 -6.27 -9.04 4.02
N PHE A 152 -7.24 -8.45 4.73
CA PHE A 152 -8.11 -9.21 5.60
C PHE A 152 -9.19 -9.91 4.75
N GLU A 153 -9.22 -11.24 4.79
CA GLU A 153 -9.99 -12.04 3.83
C GLU A 153 -11.51 -12.03 4.08
N ARG A 154 -11.92 -11.71 5.32
CA ARG A 154 -13.32 -11.77 5.76
C ARG A 154 -13.96 -10.39 5.86
N GLY A 155 -15.27 -10.36 6.16
CA GLY A 155 -16.02 -9.12 6.33
C GLY A 155 -15.72 -8.37 7.62
N ILE A 156 -16.07 -7.09 7.65
CA ILE A 156 -15.83 -6.20 8.79
C ILE A 156 -16.46 -6.73 10.09
N ALA A 157 -17.61 -7.40 10.00
CA ALA A 157 -18.29 -7.98 11.15
C ALA A 157 -17.51 -9.12 11.83
N GLU A 158 -16.58 -9.74 11.11
CA GLU A 158 -15.68 -10.76 11.68
C GLU A 158 -14.41 -10.15 12.28
N LEU A 159 -14.17 -8.87 12.00
CA LEU A 159 -13.02 -8.13 12.50
C LEU A 159 -13.37 -7.25 13.71
N VAL A 160 -14.52 -6.60 13.69
CA VAL A 160 -14.97 -5.64 14.73
C VAL A 160 -16.39 -5.90 15.18
N THR A 161 -16.66 -5.66 16.46
CA THR A 161 -18.01 -5.71 17.05
C THR A 161 -18.16 -4.61 18.10
N PRO A 162 -19.35 -3.99 18.23
CA PRO A 162 -20.53 -4.09 17.38
C PRO A 162 -20.40 -3.33 16.05
N ILE A 163 -21.19 -3.70 15.05
CA ILE A 163 -21.35 -2.92 13.82
C ILE A 163 -22.51 -1.93 14.02
N SER A 164 -22.24 -0.87 14.76
CA SER A 164 -23.23 0.16 15.08
C SER A 164 -22.53 1.49 15.39
N HIS A 165 -23.27 2.58 15.50
CA HIS A 165 -22.76 3.88 15.96
C HIS A 165 -22.52 3.95 17.47
N THR A 166 -22.90 2.89 18.21
CA THR A 166 -22.79 2.84 19.66
C THR A 166 -21.83 1.74 20.08
N GLY A 167 -20.75 2.11 20.77
CA GLY A 167 -19.78 1.17 21.32
C GLY A 167 -20.20 0.55 22.65
N PRO A 168 -19.30 -0.09 23.36
CA PRO A 168 -17.86 -0.12 23.07
C PRO A 168 -17.49 -1.04 21.91
N TRP A 169 -16.63 -0.55 21.00
CA TRP A 169 -16.09 -1.36 19.91
C TRP A 169 -14.88 -2.15 20.39
N ARG A 170 -14.75 -3.38 19.86
CA ARG A 170 -13.61 -4.27 20.12
C ARG A 170 -13.28 -5.10 18.90
N LEU A 171 -12.02 -5.42 18.73
CA LEU A 171 -11.60 -6.37 17.70
C LEU A 171 -12.00 -7.79 18.10
N ARG A 172 -12.57 -8.52 17.18
CA ARG A 172 -12.79 -9.97 17.30
C ARG A 172 -11.51 -10.77 17.01
N ARG A 173 -10.58 -10.15 16.29
CA ARG A 173 -9.26 -10.66 15.95
C ARG A 173 -8.22 -9.83 16.72
N GLU A 174 -8.06 -10.16 18.01
CA GLU A 174 -7.12 -9.47 18.90
C GLU A 174 -5.67 -9.61 18.44
N ASP A 175 -5.34 -10.69 17.74
CA ASP A 175 -4.06 -10.96 17.12
C ASP A 175 -3.64 -9.89 16.10
N LEU A 176 -4.62 -9.22 15.47
CA LEU A 176 -4.39 -8.13 14.52
C LEU A 176 -4.29 -6.75 15.18
N SER A 177 -4.53 -6.64 16.48
CA SER A 177 -4.68 -5.35 17.16
C SER A 177 -3.54 -4.37 16.88
N ASN A 178 -2.31 -4.85 16.97
CA ASN A 178 -1.10 -4.06 16.79
C ASN A 178 -0.51 -4.16 15.37
N GLN A 179 -1.13 -4.93 14.48
CA GLN A 179 -0.65 -5.07 13.12
C GLN A 179 -1.10 -3.89 12.24
N PRO A 180 -0.27 -3.43 11.31
CA PRO A 180 -0.64 -2.36 10.39
C PRO A 180 -1.76 -2.81 9.45
N SER A 181 -2.73 -1.93 9.23
CA SER A 181 -3.86 -2.21 8.34
C SER A 181 -3.53 -2.02 6.85
N MET A 182 -2.43 -1.32 6.55
CA MET A 182 -1.90 -1.09 5.20
C MET A 182 -0.43 -1.51 5.13
N PRO A 183 -0.14 -2.79 4.89
CA PRO A 183 1.21 -3.31 4.75
C PRO A 183 1.86 -2.87 3.43
N CYS A 184 3.16 -3.17 3.25
CA CYS A 184 3.90 -2.80 2.04
C CYS A 184 3.22 -3.30 0.76
N LEU A 185 2.66 -4.51 0.78
CA LEU A 185 1.97 -5.11 -0.36
C LEU A 185 0.60 -4.49 -0.68
N ALA A 186 0.12 -3.55 0.12
CA ALA A 186 -1.04 -2.73 -0.26
C ALA A 186 -0.73 -1.81 -1.45
N CYS A 187 0.56 -1.41 -1.59
CA CYS A 187 1.05 -0.46 -2.59
C CYS A 187 2.14 -1.02 -3.50
N HIS A 188 2.65 -2.22 -3.20
CA HIS A 188 3.75 -2.83 -3.95
C HIS A 188 3.41 -4.25 -4.38
N GLU A 189 3.74 -4.61 -5.61
CA GLU A 189 3.76 -5.97 -6.10
C GLU A 189 5.15 -6.32 -6.60
N ILE A 190 5.71 -7.43 -6.08
CA ILE A 190 7.10 -7.81 -6.35
C ILE A 190 7.20 -8.80 -7.52
N HIS A 191 6.15 -9.59 -7.73
CA HIS A 191 6.07 -10.59 -8.80
C HIS A 191 5.51 -10.03 -10.11
N ARG A 192 5.71 -8.76 -10.36
CA ARG A 192 5.31 -8.14 -11.62
C ARG A 192 6.41 -7.20 -12.08
N THR A 193 6.76 -7.32 -13.34
CA THR A 193 7.52 -6.28 -14.03
C THR A 193 6.53 -5.18 -14.37
N GLY A 194 6.45 -4.18 -13.52
CA GLY A 194 5.63 -3.02 -13.79
C GLY A 194 6.21 -2.22 -14.96
N PRO A 195 5.37 -1.54 -15.71
CA PRO A 195 5.83 -0.58 -16.70
C PRO A 195 6.58 0.54 -16.01
N VAL A 196 7.43 1.15 -16.78
CA VAL A 196 8.28 2.25 -16.38
C VAL A 196 7.45 3.48 -16.08
N LEU A 197 7.45 3.94 -14.84
CA LEU A 197 6.81 5.19 -14.46
C LEU A 197 7.76 6.37 -14.61
N THR A 198 7.39 7.33 -15.44
CA THR A 198 8.12 8.58 -15.58
C THR A 198 7.95 9.43 -14.32
N LYS A 199 9.05 9.82 -13.70
CA LYS A 199 9.02 10.82 -12.63
C LYS A 199 8.60 12.17 -13.22
N VAL A 200 7.57 12.76 -12.65
CA VAL A 200 7.12 14.11 -12.99
C VAL A 200 7.60 15.06 -11.90
N GLY A 201 8.23 16.15 -12.27
CA GLY A 201 8.65 17.20 -11.34
C GLY A 201 7.45 17.89 -10.69
N ALA A 202 7.69 18.63 -9.60
CA ALA A 202 6.64 19.34 -8.86
C ALA A 202 5.85 20.34 -9.74
N ASN A 203 6.48 20.88 -10.74
CA ASN A 203 5.89 21.82 -11.72
C ASN A 203 5.23 21.13 -12.92
N GLY A 204 5.07 19.80 -12.91
CA GLY A 204 4.54 19.01 -14.01
C GLY A 204 5.54 18.76 -15.16
N SER A 205 6.81 19.13 -15.00
CA SER A 205 7.84 18.83 -15.99
C SER A 205 8.17 17.35 -16.03
N VAL A 206 8.26 16.80 -17.23
CA VAL A 206 8.76 15.43 -17.45
C VAL A 206 10.29 15.51 -17.54
N PRO A 207 11.03 14.69 -16.80
CA PRO A 207 12.50 14.65 -16.92
C PRO A 207 12.90 14.28 -18.35
N GLY A 208 14.01 14.89 -18.82
CA GLY A 208 14.60 14.55 -20.10
C GLY A 208 15.03 13.07 -20.20
N PRO A 209 15.41 12.60 -21.40
CA PRO A 209 15.62 11.18 -21.72
C PRO A 209 16.80 10.50 -21.02
N THR A 210 17.52 11.17 -20.14
CA THR A 210 18.71 10.69 -19.45
C THR A 210 18.46 10.14 -18.02
N GLN A 211 17.23 10.21 -17.48
CA GLN A 211 16.95 9.55 -16.20
C GLN A 211 16.63 8.08 -16.43
N GLU A 212 17.42 7.22 -15.79
CA GLU A 212 17.15 5.79 -15.74
C GLU A 212 15.73 5.54 -15.22
N ILE A 213 14.98 4.89 -16.04
CA ILE A 213 13.59 4.57 -15.82
C ILE A 213 13.59 3.17 -15.22
N MET A 214 13.37 3.05 -13.92
CA MET A 214 13.26 1.75 -13.25
C MET A 214 11.85 1.19 -13.39
N PRO A 215 11.69 -0.10 -13.68
CA PRO A 215 10.38 -0.75 -13.58
C PRO A 215 9.78 -0.50 -12.20
N SER A 216 8.53 -0.08 -12.17
CA SER A 216 7.86 0.25 -10.91
C SER A 216 7.15 -0.98 -10.36
N SER A 217 7.38 -1.29 -9.09
CA SER A 217 6.57 -2.25 -8.34
C SER A 217 5.29 -1.65 -7.78
N LEU A 218 4.97 -0.38 -8.11
CA LEU A 218 3.79 0.29 -7.59
C LEU A 218 2.51 -0.32 -8.17
N ALA A 219 1.67 -0.82 -7.30
CA ALA A 219 0.39 -1.41 -7.63
C ALA A 219 -0.59 -1.20 -6.46
N PHE A 220 -1.86 -1.14 -6.77
CA PHE A 220 -2.93 -1.11 -5.78
C PHE A 220 -3.50 -2.51 -5.61
N PHE A 221 -3.49 -3.05 -4.41
CA PHE A 221 -4.15 -4.30 -4.12
C PHE A 221 -5.67 -4.09 -4.03
N ASP A 222 -6.42 -4.57 -5.01
CA ASP A 222 -7.89 -4.54 -4.95
C ASP A 222 -8.40 -5.77 -4.19
N ARG A 223 -8.90 -5.52 -2.99
CA ARG A 223 -9.45 -6.55 -2.12
C ARG A 223 -10.60 -7.34 -2.74
N ARG A 224 -11.37 -6.74 -3.65
CA ARG A 224 -12.54 -7.38 -4.25
C ARG A 224 -12.18 -8.42 -5.29
N THR A 225 -11.15 -8.14 -6.09
CA THR A 225 -10.64 -9.07 -7.11
C THR A 225 -9.48 -9.92 -6.60
N GLN A 226 -8.91 -9.56 -5.43
CA GLN A 226 -7.69 -10.18 -4.87
C GLN A 226 -6.49 -10.04 -5.81
N GLU A 227 -6.45 -8.96 -6.57
CA GLU A 227 -5.41 -8.68 -7.55
C GLU A 227 -4.72 -7.36 -7.26
N SER A 228 -3.46 -7.28 -7.64
CA SER A 228 -2.70 -6.04 -7.64
C SER A 228 -2.77 -5.38 -9.01
N ILE A 229 -3.33 -4.17 -9.06
CA ILE A 229 -3.47 -3.38 -10.29
C ILE A 229 -2.28 -2.44 -10.39
N PRO A 230 -1.47 -2.50 -11.44
CA PRO A 230 -0.34 -1.59 -11.62
C PRO A 230 -0.78 -0.12 -11.54
N ALA A 231 0.04 0.73 -10.96
CA ALA A 231 -0.28 2.15 -10.86
C ALA A 231 -0.52 2.81 -12.24
N THR A 232 0.08 2.28 -13.30
CA THR A 232 -0.14 2.72 -14.69
C THR A 232 -1.51 2.41 -15.24
N ASP A 233 -2.14 1.36 -14.73
CA ASP A 233 -3.46 0.91 -15.19
C ASP A 233 -4.59 1.53 -14.37
N LEU A 234 -4.23 2.20 -13.27
CA LEU A 234 -5.17 2.95 -12.46
C LEU A 234 -5.52 4.27 -13.14
N PRO A 235 -6.80 4.62 -13.24
CA PRO A 235 -7.21 5.88 -13.85
C PRO A 235 -6.83 7.07 -12.95
N LEU A 236 -6.40 8.16 -13.56
CA LEU A 236 -6.36 9.46 -12.89
C LEU A 236 -7.79 10.03 -12.85
N PRO A 237 -8.22 10.58 -11.71
CA PRO A 237 -9.56 11.09 -11.58
C PRO A 237 -9.81 12.33 -12.46
N ALA A 238 -11.00 12.42 -13.03
CA ALA A 238 -11.52 13.65 -13.60
C ALA A 238 -12.41 14.35 -12.55
N MET A 239 -11.87 15.38 -11.91
CA MET A 239 -12.55 16.08 -10.82
C MET A 239 -13.17 17.38 -11.32
N LEU A 240 -14.32 17.73 -10.73
CA LEU A 240 -15.05 18.96 -11.02
C LEU A 240 -15.19 19.80 -9.74
N GLU A 241 -14.94 21.09 -9.83
CA GLU A 241 -15.35 22.10 -8.85
C GLU A 241 -16.47 22.95 -9.45
N GLY A 242 -17.70 22.64 -9.10
CA GLY A 242 -18.87 23.16 -9.83
C GLY A 242 -18.87 22.67 -11.28
N ALA A 243 -18.87 23.59 -12.23
CA ALA A 243 -18.79 23.31 -13.67
C ALA A 243 -17.33 23.32 -14.21
N ARG A 244 -16.36 23.63 -13.38
CA ARG A 244 -14.97 23.74 -13.79
C ARG A 244 -14.23 22.41 -13.58
N THR A 245 -13.49 21.97 -14.59
CA THR A 245 -12.59 20.83 -14.45
C THR A 245 -11.39 21.23 -13.60
N VAL A 246 -11.10 20.45 -12.56
CA VAL A 246 -9.91 20.58 -11.73
C VAL A 246 -8.71 20.05 -12.53
N LYS A 247 -7.64 20.82 -12.59
CA LYS A 247 -6.41 20.39 -13.25
C LYS A 247 -5.74 19.31 -12.40
N MET A 248 -5.52 18.15 -12.98
CA MET A 248 -4.81 17.05 -12.35
C MET A 248 -3.35 17.02 -12.81
N SER A 249 -2.45 16.60 -11.92
CA SER A 249 -1.08 16.32 -12.31
C SER A 249 -1.03 15.08 -13.22
N PRO A 250 -0.18 15.06 -14.25
CA PRO A 250 0.02 13.88 -15.10
C PRO A 250 0.85 12.79 -14.42
N ASP A 251 1.28 12.98 -13.17
CA ASP A 251 2.05 11.99 -12.42
C ASP A 251 1.20 10.76 -12.11
N GLN A 252 1.38 9.69 -12.89
CA GLN A 252 0.59 8.47 -12.77
C GLN A 252 0.72 7.77 -11.40
N ARG A 253 1.83 8.01 -10.67
CA ARG A 253 2.03 7.42 -9.34
C ARG A 253 0.97 7.87 -8.32
N GLN A 254 0.42 9.07 -8.48
CA GLN A 254 -0.64 9.58 -7.60
C GLN A 254 -1.99 8.87 -7.81
N ALA A 255 -2.19 8.16 -8.92
CA ALA A 255 -3.38 7.34 -9.12
C ALA A 255 -3.56 6.32 -8.00
N LEU A 256 -2.45 5.83 -7.43
CA LEU A 256 -2.45 4.97 -6.25
C LEU A 256 -3.03 5.67 -5.01
N CYS A 257 -2.64 6.92 -4.79
CA CYS A 257 -3.14 7.73 -3.66
C CYS A 257 -4.66 7.94 -3.75
N TYR A 258 -5.14 8.20 -4.96
CA TYR A 258 -6.57 8.44 -5.21
C TYR A 258 -7.45 7.22 -4.99
N GLN A 259 -6.90 6.02 -4.92
CA GLN A 259 -7.69 4.83 -4.60
C GLN A 259 -8.29 4.89 -3.17
N CYS A 260 -7.64 5.64 -2.27
CA CYS A 260 -8.09 5.85 -0.90
C CYS A 260 -8.43 7.31 -0.60
N HIS A 261 -7.68 8.27 -1.16
CA HIS A 261 -7.79 9.70 -0.86
C HIS A 261 -8.66 10.49 -1.87
N ALA A 262 -9.39 9.81 -2.73
CA ALA A 262 -10.50 10.35 -3.51
C ALA A 262 -11.62 9.31 -3.63
N PRO A 263 -12.23 8.90 -2.53
CA PRO A 263 -13.13 7.74 -2.48
C PRO A 263 -14.41 7.92 -3.32
N VAL A 264 -14.88 9.14 -3.50
CA VAL A 264 -16.03 9.43 -4.36
C VAL A 264 -15.75 9.04 -5.80
N TYR A 265 -14.54 9.33 -6.27
CA TYR A 265 -14.10 8.96 -7.61
C TYR A 265 -13.98 7.44 -7.79
N THR A 266 -13.47 6.75 -6.78
CA THR A 266 -13.26 5.30 -6.81
C THR A 266 -14.53 4.49 -6.55
N ARG A 267 -15.71 5.12 -6.56
CA ARG A 267 -17.02 4.50 -6.28
C ARG A 267 -17.14 3.89 -4.89
N GLN A 268 -16.43 4.43 -3.93
CA GLN A 268 -16.57 4.05 -2.53
C GLN A 268 -17.65 4.89 -1.86
N VAL A 269 -18.26 4.32 -0.83
CA VAL A 269 -19.05 5.11 0.10
C VAL A 269 -18.17 6.19 0.69
N ALA A 270 -18.62 7.43 0.63
CA ALA A 270 -17.86 8.60 0.99
C ALA A 270 -17.14 8.43 2.34
N SER A 271 -15.84 8.27 2.30
CA SER A 271 -15.00 8.23 3.52
C SER A 271 -14.73 9.61 4.07
N GLY A 272 -15.07 10.67 3.33
CA GLY A 272 -14.77 12.04 3.67
C GLY A 272 -13.28 12.41 3.57
N ASP A 273 -12.46 11.55 3.00
CA ASP A 273 -11.00 11.75 2.91
C ASP A 273 -10.55 12.14 1.50
N ASP A 274 -11.32 12.98 0.82
CA ASP A 274 -10.88 13.58 -0.43
C ASP A 274 -9.80 14.61 -0.17
N ARG A 275 -8.62 14.37 -0.73
CA ARG A 275 -7.44 15.25 -0.61
C ARG A 275 -6.99 15.80 -1.95
N THR A 276 -7.88 15.85 -2.92
CA THR A 276 -7.59 16.45 -4.21
C THR A 276 -7.21 17.92 -4.04
N ALA A 277 -6.03 18.30 -4.52
CA ALA A 277 -5.58 19.68 -4.43
C ALA A 277 -6.36 20.55 -5.41
N ILE A 278 -7.02 21.59 -4.88
CA ILE A 278 -7.67 22.64 -5.65
C ILE A 278 -7.13 24.00 -5.24
N GLY A 279 -7.36 25.03 -6.05
CA GLY A 279 -6.88 26.37 -5.74
C GLY A 279 -5.42 26.57 -6.13
N VAL A 280 -4.57 27.06 -5.21
CA VAL A 280 -3.20 27.47 -5.56
C VAL A 280 -2.26 26.30 -5.86
N HIS A 281 -2.58 25.09 -5.39
CA HIS A 281 -1.77 23.90 -5.62
C HIS A 281 -2.40 22.93 -6.63
N GLU A 282 -3.43 23.37 -7.34
CA GLU A 282 -4.09 22.57 -8.36
C GLU A 282 -3.11 22.15 -9.47
N GLY A 283 -3.13 20.87 -9.81
CA GLY A 283 -2.25 20.30 -10.84
C GLY A 283 -0.85 19.94 -10.35
N ILE A 284 -0.54 20.14 -9.07
CA ILE A 284 0.70 19.69 -8.47
C ILE A 284 0.54 18.22 -8.03
N SER A 285 1.56 17.40 -8.28
CA SER A 285 1.56 16.00 -7.82
C SER A 285 1.54 15.91 -6.30
N CYS A 286 0.80 14.93 -5.77
CA CYS A 286 0.85 14.57 -4.35
C CYS A 286 2.30 14.38 -3.87
N LEU A 287 3.14 13.78 -4.70
CA LEU A 287 4.54 13.49 -4.41
C LEU A 287 5.48 14.71 -4.47
N ALA A 288 4.98 15.87 -4.85
CA ALA A 288 5.72 17.12 -4.73
C ALA A 288 5.83 17.60 -3.27
N CYS A 289 4.84 17.22 -2.44
CA CYS A 289 4.75 17.62 -1.05
C CYS A 289 4.89 16.43 -0.10
N HIS A 290 4.32 15.27 -0.47
CA HIS A 290 4.33 14.06 0.36
C HIS A 290 5.50 13.16 -0.03
N SER A 291 6.23 12.65 0.96
CA SER A 291 7.14 11.54 0.73
C SER A 291 6.32 10.24 0.58
N GLN A 292 6.85 9.29 -0.19
CA GLN A 292 6.17 8.04 -0.49
C GLN A 292 5.93 7.16 0.74
N HIS A 293 6.85 7.21 1.71
CA HIS A 293 6.84 6.36 2.90
C HIS A 293 6.74 7.14 4.22
N GLY A 294 6.82 8.46 4.18
CA GLY A 294 6.88 9.27 5.40
C GLY A 294 5.91 10.44 5.42
N GLU A 295 5.77 11.03 6.60
CA GLU A 295 4.78 12.07 6.89
C GLU A 295 5.30 13.50 6.64
N THR A 296 6.59 13.68 6.37
CA THR A 296 7.23 15.00 6.33
C THR A 296 6.84 15.81 5.10
N THR A 297 5.81 16.61 5.25
CA THR A 297 5.31 17.49 4.20
C THR A 297 5.83 18.91 4.30
N ARG A 298 6.00 19.47 5.51
CA ARG A 298 6.39 20.87 5.70
C ARG A 298 7.75 21.24 5.12
N ALA A 299 8.73 20.35 5.18
CA ALA A 299 10.04 20.60 4.60
C ALA A 299 10.01 20.79 3.07
N SER A 300 8.97 20.30 2.40
CA SER A 300 8.79 20.45 0.96
C SER A 300 8.33 21.85 0.55
N CYS A 301 7.75 22.64 1.45
CA CYS A 301 7.30 24.00 1.14
C CYS A 301 8.47 24.87 0.64
N ALA A 302 9.62 24.77 1.31
CA ALA A 302 10.82 25.52 0.97
C ALA A 302 11.41 25.16 -0.42
N THR A 303 11.03 24.02 -0.99
CA THR A 303 11.45 23.62 -2.34
C THR A 303 10.85 24.52 -3.42
N CYS A 304 9.63 25.01 -3.20
CA CYS A 304 8.90 25.86 -4.14
C CYS A 304 8.75 27.29 -3.62
N HIS A 305 8.62 27.46 -2.30
CA HIS A 305 8.45 28.75 -1.66
C HIS A 305 9.73 29.12 -0.91
N PRO A 306 10.34 30.29 -1.21
CA PRO A 306 11.37 30.83 -0.33
C PRO A 306 10.76 31.09 1.05
N LYS A 307 11.59 31.17 2.09
CA LYS A 307 11.17 31.39 3.48
C LYS A 307 10.17 32.53 3.62
N MET A 308 10.33 33.57 2.80
CA MET A 308 9.33 34.64 2.60
C MET A 308 8.75 34.49 1.21
N SER A 309 7.44 34.32 1.09
CA SER A 309 6.77 34.33 -0.20
C SER A 309 6.84 35.71 -0.87
N ASN A 310 6.57 35.78 -2.17
CA ASN A 310 6.47 37.07 -2.88
C ASN A 310 5.39 38.00 -2.29
N CYS A 311 4.47 37.44 -1.47
CA CYS A 311 3.47 38.22 -0.71
C CYS A 311 3.99 38.73 0.64
N GLY A 312 5.23 38.45 1.01
CA GLY A 312 5.78 38.80 2.33
C GLY A 312 5.32 37.85 3.46
N LEU A 313 4.64 36.77 3.14
CA LEU A 313 4.16 35.78 4.13
C LEU A 313 5.19 34.69 4.35
N ASP A 314 5.41 34.34 5.62
CA ASP A 314 6.20 33.18 5.99
C ASP A 314 5.31 31.92 5.93
N VAL A 315 5.33 31.25 4.78
CA VAL A 315 4.46 30.08 4.51
C VAL A 315 4.71 28.91 5.47
N GLU A 316 5.89 28.83 6.07
CA GLU A 316 6.19 27.77 7.05
C GLU A 316 5.47 28.00 8.39
N LYS A 317 5.11 29.24 8.70
CA LYS A 317 4.40 29.62 9.92
C LYS A 317 2.89 29.67 9.75
N MET A 318 2.37 29.59 8.52
CA MET A 318 0.94 29.58 8.28
C MET A 318 0.29 28.32 8.84
N ASP A 319 -0.93 28.44 9.33
CA ASP A 319 -1.76 27.30 9.69
C ASP A 319 -2.32 26.65 8.42
N THR A 320 -1.59 25.65 7.92
CA THR A 320 -1.90 24.92 6.69
C THR A 320 -2.32 23.47 6.95
N THR A 321 -2.66 23.14 8.19
CA THR A 321 -2.98 21.77 8.57
C THR A 321 -4.32 21.31 8.02
N PHE A 322 -4.35 20.11 7.44
CA PHE A 322 -5.58 19.44 7.04
C PHE A 322 -6.44 18.98 8.24
N ARG A 323 -5.80 18.68 9.36
CA ARG A 323 -6.48 18.09 10.54
C ARG A 323 -7.30 19.08 11.35
N SER A 324 -7.06 20.37 11.20
CA SER A 324 -7.80 21.39 11.91
C SER A 324 -9.01 21.86 11.10
N ALA A 325 -10.21 21.59 11.58
CA ALA A 325 -11.43 22.15 10.99
C ALA A 325 -11.46 23.69 11.03
N GLY A 326 -10.65 24.30 11.90
CA GLY A 326 -10.49 25.74 11.99
C GLY A 326 -9.37 26.33 11.13
N SER A 327 -8.60 25.50 10.42
CA SER A 327 -7.55 25.98 9.53
C SER A 327 -8.14 26.73 8.35
N LYS A 328 -7.82 28.02 8.25
CA LYS A 328 -8.23 28.87 7.14
C LYS A 328 -7.41 28.63 5.87
N HIS A 329 -6.30 27.95 5.97
CA HIS A 329 -5.33 27.74 4.89
C HIS A 329 -5.03 26.26 4.71
N ASN A 330 -6.07 25.43 4.65
CA ASN A 330 -5.89 24.02 4.33
C ASN A 330 -5.12 23.89 3.02
N ILE A 331 -3.95 23.26 3.07
CA ILE A 331 -3.00 23.20 1.97
C ILE A 331 -3.58 22.61 0.68
N HIS A 332 -4.58 21.74 0.78
CA HIS A 332 -5.21 21.13 -0.38
C HIS A 332 -6.26 22.04 -1.04
N TRP A 333 -6.82 23.02 -0.30
CA TRP A 333 -7.98 23.79 -0.77
C TRP A 333 -7.79 25.30 -0.69
N VAL A 334 -6.60 25.77 -0.31
CA VAL A 334 -6.33 27.20 -0.20
C VAL A 334 -6.45 27.91 -1.54
N LYS A 335 -7.23 28.98 -1.59
CA LYS A 335 -7.44 29.83 -2.77
C LYS A 335 -6.74 31.18 -2.61
N CYS A 336 -6.45 31.83 -3.71
CA CYS A 336 -5.88 33.19 -3.68
C CYS A 336 -6.74 34.14 -2.83
N THR A 337 -8.06 33.98 -2.90
CA THR A 337 -9.04 34.79 -2.14
C THR A 337 -8.99 34.59 -0.63
N ASP A 338 -8.45 33.48 -0.15
CA ASP A 338 -8.35 33.23 1.30
C ASP A 338 -7.33 34.15 1.97
N CYS A 339 -6.30 34.54 1.19
CA CYS A 339 -5.27 35.47 1.65
C CYS A 339 -5.50 36.90 1.15
N HIS A 340 -6.01 37.07 -0.08
CA HIS A 340 -6.16 38.38 -0.75
C HIS A 340 -7.56 38.99 -0.61
N GLY A 341 -8.50 38.33 0.07
CA GLY A 341 -9.88 38.81 0.19
C GLY A 341 -10.54 38.99 -1.20
N ALA A 342 -11.42 39.98 -1.34
CA ALA A 342 -12.14 40.22 -2.60
C ALA A 342 -11.27 40.88 -3.71
N ALA A 343 -10.04 41.27 -3.41
CA ALA A 343 -9.15 42.00 -4.32
C ALA A 343 -7.93 41.17 -4.70
N VAL A 344 -8.11 40.11 -5.52
CA VAL A 344 -6.97 39.52 -6.22
C VAL A 344 -6.47 40.56 -7.26
N PRO A 345 -5.19 40.98 -7.20
CA PRO A 345 -4.65 41.91 -8.17
C PRO A 345 -4.86 41.33 -9.58
N LYS A 346 -5.56 42.03 -10.44
CA LYS A 346 -5.64 41.67 -11.86
C LYS A 346 -4.21 41.64 -12.39
N ARG A 347 -3.80 40.51 -12.94
CA ARG A 347 -2.50 40.38 -13.62
C ARG A 347 -2.38 41.53 -14.60
N LYS A 348 -1.41 42.39 -14.40
CA LYS A 348 -1.11 43.42 -15.43
C LYS A 348 -0.83 42.66 -16.72
N ALA A 349 -1.61 42.91 -17.75
CA ALA A 349 -1.31 42.40 -19.08
C ALA A 349 0.16 42.75 -19.37
N SER A 350 0.98 41.77 -19.72
CA SER A 350 2.31 42.05 -20.24
C SER A 350 2.12 42.94 -21.46
N VAL A 351 2.59 44.15 -21.37
CA VAL A 351 2.73 45.00 -22.54
C VAL A 351 3.88 44.39 -23.32
N ASP A 352 3.56 43.81 -24.48
CA ASP A 352 4.54 43.34 -25.45
C ASP A 352 5.43 44.49 -25.91
#